data_f26c075dac659772371e4ffa964f58fb
#
_entry.id   f26c075dac659772371e4ffa964f58fb
#
_cell.length_a   1.000
_cell.length_b   1.000
_cell.length_c   1.000
_cell.angle_alpha   90.00
_cell.angle_beta   90.00
_cell.angle_gamma   90.00
#
_symmetry.space_group_name_H-M   'P 1'
#
loop_
_entity.id
_entity.type
_entity.pdbx_description
1 polymer ?
#
loop_
_entity_poly.entity_id
_entity_poly.type
_entity_poly.pdbx_seq_one_letter_code
_entity_poly.pdbx_strand_id
1 'polypeptide(L)'
;MQILEQSPTDFTFVQNPYPFYESARRLQQPVFWRDYNMASFFDHQSVMSLLKDRRFGRECPKDLAQPTPKHLAPFYKLEANSMLELEPPRHSRLRGLVLRAFTSRRIASLEPEIKQLCHSLIDDFKSSEIDLLEAYAKPLPVIIIARLLGVPESMADDLLGWSNDMVMMYQARRSKTLEARAVAASQAFSDFMRSFIEERRTRPADDLITHLIAAEEEGQRLTTDEMITTCILLLNAGHEATVHTMGNGVKTLLETAVPESCLAPKHIDGTVEEILRFDPPLHMFTRYANADLTVQGHALKRGDQIALILGAAGRDPANWSDPDVFNPTRKVQTNAAFGAGIHFCLGAALARLELRTALPIVFERCPQMQLARSPCYADVYHFHGLQNLFVKTGL
;
A
#
# COMPACT_ATOMS: atom_id res chain seq x y z
N MET A 1 16.34 6.70 25.12
CA MET A 1 15.78 5.53 24.39
C MET A 1 16.73 4.34 24.49
N GLN A 2 16.19 3.13 24.71
CA GLN A 2 16.96 1.91 24.57
C GLN A 2 17.28 1.67 23.08
N ILE A 3 18.50 1.17 22.80
CA ILE A 3 18.91 0.84 21.44
C ILE A 3 18.60 -0.63 21.19
N LEU A 4 17.93 -0.93 20.10
CA LEU A 4 17.71 -2.27 19.59
C LEU A 4 18.40 -2.43 18.23
N GLU A 5 18.93 -3.62 18.02
CA GLU A 5 19.56 -4.05 16.76
C GLU A 5 18.74 -5.20 16.17
N GLN A 6 18.27 -5.03 14.97
CA GLN A 6 17.62 -6.07 14.18
C GLN A 6 17.79 -5.73 12.72
N SER A 7 18.59 -6.49 12.03
CA SER A 7 18.74 -6.31 10.58
C SER A 7 17.39 -6.54 9.89
N PRO A 8 16.92 -5.56 9.09
CA PRO A 8 15.67 -5.73 8.34
C PRO A 8 15.78 -6.76 7.21
N THR A 9 16.98 -7.28 6.95
CA THR A 9 17.25 -8.27 5.92
C THR A 9 17.67 -9.62 6.50
N ASP A 10 17.64 -9.75 7.82
CA ASP A 10 17.77 -11.06 8.45
C ASP A 10 16.62 -11.95 7.98
N PHE A 11 16.96 -13.14 7.50
CA PHE A 11 15.95 -14.05 6.91
C PHE A 11 14.84 -14.38 7.91
N THR A 12 15.19 -14.64 9.17
CA THR A 12 14.21 -15.00 10.20
C THR A 12 13.27 -13.82 10.47
N PHE A 13 13.82 -12.60 10.53
CA PHE A 13 13.02 -11.38 10.68
C PHE A 13 12.13 -11.13 9.47
N VAL A 14 12.65 -11.27 8.24
CA VAL A 14 11.84 -11.12 7.02
C VAL A 14 10.67 -12.09 7.01
N GLN A 15 10.88 -13.34 7.41
CA GLN A 15 9.81 -14.35 7.46
C GLN A 15 8.81 -14.12 8.59
N ASN A 16 9.24 -13.60 9.75
CA ASN A 16 8.38 -13.37 10.90
C ASN A 16 8.91 -12.22 11.78
N PRO A 17 8.56 -10.97 11.53
CA PRO A 17 9.04 -9.82 12.31
C PRO A 17 8.36 -9.67 13.67
N TYR A 18 7.24 -10.34 13.91
CA TYR A 18 6.38 -10.15 15.08
C TYR A 18 7.06 -10.43 16.43
N PRO A 19 7.94 -11.44 16.59
CA PRO A 19 8.67 -11.63 17.84
C PRO A 19 9.55 -10.45 18.23
N PHE A 20 10.21 -9.81 17.23
CA PHE A 20 10.98 -8.60 17.48
C PHE A 20 10.06 -7.43 17.85
N TYR A 21 8.93 -7.26 17.16
CA TYR A 21 7.96 -6.21 17.48
C TYR A 21 7.40 -6.36 18.90
N GLU A 22 7.10 -7.58 19.31
CA GLU A 22 6.66 -7.88 20.67
C GLU A 22 7.73 -7.52 21.72
N SER A 23 8.97 -7.92 21.47
CA SER A 23 10.09 -7.62 22.37
C SER A 23 10.30 -6.12 22.53
N ALA A 24 10.23 -5.35 21.44
CA ALA A 24 10.33 -3.90 21.46
C ALA A 24 9.15 -3.25 22.22
N ARG A 25 7.92 -3.70 21.98
CA ARG A 25 6.72 -3.17 22.63
C ARG A 25 6.71 -3.44 24.14
N ARG A 26 7.23 -4.57 24.61
CA ARG A 26 7.35 -4.90 26.04
C ARG A 26 8.18 -3.89 26.83
N LEU A 27 9.02 -3.08 26.18
CA LEU A 27 9.77 -2.02 26.84
C LEU A 27 8.90 -0.82 27.23
N GLN A 28 7.67 -0.74 26.74
CA GLN A 28 6.65 0.30 27.03
C GLN A 28 7.16 1.75 26.82
N GLN A 29 8.08 1.91 25.89
CA GLN A 29 8.67 3.18 25.51
C GLN A 29 9.17 3.13 24.07
N PRO A 30 9.38 4.26 23.38
CA PRO A 30 10.02 4.27 22.08
C PRO A 30 11.44 3.74 22.19
N VAL A 31 11.88 3.03 21.16
CA VAL A 31 13.24 2.48 21.08
C VAL A 31 13.97 3.10 19.90
N PHE A 32 15.30 3.20 19.99
CA PHE A 32 16.12 3.58 18.85
C PHE A 32 16.50 2.32 18.07
N TRP A 33 15.90 2.14 16.88
CA TRP A 33 16.23 1.02 16.01
C TRP A 33 17.48 1.37 15.19
N ARG A 34 18.61 0.79 15.56
CA ARG A 34 19.93 1.15 15.03
C ARG A 34 20.04 0.97 13.53
N ASP A 35 19.53 -0.15 12.99
CA ASP A 35 19.64 -0.47 11.58
C ASP A 35 18.89 0.52 10.66
N TYR A 36 17.84 1.14 11.17
CA TYR A 36 17.13 2.24 10.50
C TYR A 36 17.57 3.64 10.96
N ASN A 37 18.39 3.73 12.00
CA ASN A 37 18.83 5.00 12.61
C ASN A 37 17.65 5.92 12.98
N MET A 38 16.58 5.36 13.52
CA MET A 38 15.32 6.05 13.83
C MET A 38 14.78 5.69 15.21
N ALA A 39 14.15 6.67 15.87
CA ALA A 39 13.25 6.42 16.98
C ALA A 39 12.00 5.70 16.47
N SER A 40 11.65 4.56 17.06
CA SER A 40 10.62 3.65 16.54
C SER A 40 9.55 3.37 17.60
N PHE A 41 8.29 3.37 17.18
CA PHE A 41 7.10 3.22 18.01
C PHE A 41 6.33 1.96 17.61
N PHE A 42 6.03 1.08 18.57
CA PHE A 42 5.49 -0.26 18.32
C PHE A 42 4.09 -0.49 18.89
N ASP A 43 3.64 0.36 19.81
CA ASP A 43 2.31 0.25 20.41
C ASP A 43 1.25 0.97 19.57
N HIS A 44 0.02 0.46 19.60
CA HIS A 44 -1.09 0.97 18.81
C HIS A 44 -1.39 2.44 19.12
N GLN A 45 -1.41 2.84 20.39
CA GLN A 45 -1.76 4.19 20.80
C GLN A 45 -0.77 5.21 20.25
N SER A 46 0.54 4.95 20.40
CA SER A 46 1.60 5.83 19.89
C SER A 46 1.56 5.93 18.37
N VAL A 47 1.48 4.79 17.68
CA VAL A 47 1.42 4.75 16.21
C VAL A 47 0.24 5.56 15.70
N MET A 48 -0.96 5.33 16.22
CA MET A 48 -2.16 6.03 15.76
C MET A 48 -2.20 7.52 16.13
N SER A 49 -1.62 7.90 17.27
CA SER A 49 -1.55 9.31 17.67
C SER A 49 -0.53 10.08 16.83
N LEU A 50 0.67 9.51 16.62
CA LEU A 50 1.73 10.15 15.85
C LEU A 50 1.41 10.23 14.35
N LEU A 51 0.68 9.27 13.78
CA LEU A 51 0.15 9.36 12.42
C LEU A 51 -0.78 10.58 12.21
N LYS A 52 -1.42 11.07 13.27
CA LYS A 52 -2.35 12.21 13.25
C LYS A 52 -1.72 13.51 13.71
N ASP A 53 -0.54 13.46 14.31
CA ASP A 53 0.13 14.61 14.91
C ASP A 53 0.75 15.49 13.81
N ARG A 54 0.24 16.71 13.66
CA ARG A 54 0.71 17.68 12.65
C ARG A 54 2.10 18.26 12.91
N ARG A 55 2.70 17.97 14.06
CA ARG A 55 4.10 18.31 14.33
C ARG A 55 5.07 17.39 13.57
N PHE A 56 4.52 16.31 12.97
CA PHE A 56 5.25 15.40 12.11
C PHE A 56 4.69 15.47 10.69
N GLY A 57 5.59 15.34 9.71
CA GLY A 57 5.24 15.34 8.29
C GLY A 57 5.94 14.23 7.53
N ARG A 58 5.55 14.03 6.29
CA ARG A 58 6.24 13.13 5.36
C ARG A 58 7.38 13.83 4.63
N GLU A 59 7.22 15.14 4.38
CA GLU A 59 8.20 15.96 3.69
C GLU A 59 9.37 16.28 4.63
N CYS A 60 10.61 15.95 4.23
CA CYS A 60 11.79 16.40 4.94
C CYS A 60 11.84 17.94 4.95
N PRO A 61 12.14 18.59 6.08
CA PRO A 61 12.32 20.04 6.11
C PRO A 61 13.30 20.51 5.02
N LYS A 62 12.89 21.48 4.19
CA LYS A 62 13.59 21.85 2.94
C LYS A 62 15.05 22.23 3.13
N ASP A 63 15.36 22.91 4.25
CA ASP A 63 16.71 23.33 4.60
C ASP A 63 17.60 22.18 5.09
N LEU A 64 17.02 21.02 5.44
CA LEU A 64 17.71 19.80 5.84
C LEU A 64 17.72 18.73 4.74
N ALA A 65 16.92 18.93 3.69
CA ALA A 65 16.83 17.98 2.59
C ALA A 65 18.15 17.89 1.82
N GLN A 66 18.62 16.67 1.54
CA GLN A 66 19.80 16.44 0.75
C GLN A 66 19.55 16.80 -0.73
N PRO A 67 20.53 17.39 -1.42
CA PRO A 67 20.41 17.66 -2.85
C PRO A 67 20.13 16.39 -3.65
N THR A 68 19.16 16.45 -4.55
CA THR A 68 18.85 15.34 -5.44
C THR A 68 20.04 15.07 -6.38
N PRO A 69 20.54 13.82 -6.44
CA PRO A 69 21.56 13.44 -7.43
C PRO A 69 21.08 13.73 -8.86
N LYS A 70 21.95 14.29 -9.69
CA LYS A 70 21.59 14.73 -11.07
C LYS A 70 20.95 13.62 -11.91
N HIS A 71 21.44 12.38 -11.78
CA HIS A 71 20.92 11.25 -12.54
C HIS A 71 19.52 10.83 -12.11
N LEU A 72 19.07 11.18 -10.90
CA LEU A 72 17.73 10.91 -10.39
C LEU A 72 16.75 12.09 -10.57
N ALA A 73 17.20 13.20 -11.14
CA ALA A 73 16.38 14.39 -11.30
C ALA A 73 15.05 14.13 -12.04
N PRO A 74 14.95 13.30 -13.10
CA PRO A 74 13.67 13.02 -13.76
C PRO A 74 12.66 12.35 -12.82
N PHE A 75 13.08 11.36 -12.04
CA PHE A 75 12.24 10.67 -11.05
C PHE A 75 11.75 11.64 -9.96
N TYR A 76 12.66 12.38 -9.33
CA TYR A 76 12.28 13.30 -8.25
C TYR A 76 11.51 14.54 -8.73
N LYS A 77 11.64 14.93 -9.99
CA LYS A 77 10.78 15.97 -10.59
C LYS A 77 9.31 15.52 -10.61
N LEU A 78 9.06 14.25 -10.89
CA LEU A 78 7.74 13.66 -10.82
C LEU A 78 7.26 13.60 -9.35
N GLU A 79 8.08 13.01 -8.46
CA GLU A 79 7.75 12.86 -7.04
C GLU A 79 7.48 14.21 -6.33
N ALA A 80 8.07 15.30 -6.79
CA ALA A 80 7.84 16.64 -6.25
C ALA A 80 6.37 17.11 -6.33
N ASN A 81 5.52 16.43 -7.12
CA ASN A 81 4.09 16.66 -7.22
C ASN A 81 3.26 15.53 -6.59
N SER A 82 3.91 14.54 -5.97
CA SER A 82 3.23 13.40 -5.36
C SER A 82 2.56 13.80 -4.04
N MET A 83 1.23 13.69 -3.95
CA MET A 83 0.52 13.93 -2.69
C MET A 83 0.91 12.94 -1.58
N LEU A 84 1.62 11.85 -1.92
CA LEU A 84 2.12 10.90 -0.94
C LEU A 84 3.19 11.54 -0.04
N GLU A 85 4.06 12.37 -0.61
CA GLU A 85 5.22 12.96 0.07
C GLU A 85 5.02 14.44 0.45
N LEU A 86 3.95 15.09 -0.02
CA LEU A 86 3.69 16.50 0.23
C LEU A 86 3.00 16.74 1.57
N GLU A 87 3.18 17.97 2.08
CA GLU A 87 2.48 18.49 3.25
C GLU A 87 1.54 19.66 2.88
N PRO A 88 0.58 20.03 3.76
CA PRO A 88 -0.24 21.21 3.55
C PRO A 88 0.59 22.50 3.36
N PRO A 89 0.14 23.45 2.52
CA PRO A 89 -1.17 23.48 1.87
C PRO A 89 -1.26 22.69 0.55
N ARG A 90 -0.13 22.30 -0.06
CA ARG A 90 -0.09 21.63 -1.37
C ARG A 90 -0.78 20.27 -1.31
N HIS A 91 -0.47 19.44 -0.30
CA HIS A 91 -1.13 18.16 -0.07
C HIS A 91 -2.66 18.32 -0.01
N SER A 92 -3.16 19.23 0.83
CA SER A 92 -4.61 19.41 1.04
C SER A 92 -5.32 19.79 -0.25
N ARG A 93 -4.73 20.68 -1.05
CA ARG A 93 -5.27 21.09 -2.35
C ARG A 93 -5.34 19.91 -3.33
N LEU A 94 -4.21 19.21 -3.54
CA LEU A 94 -4.17 18.07 -4.46
C LEU A 94 -5.15 16.98 -4.04
N ARG A 95 -5.14 16.62 -2.75
CA ARG A 95 -6.03 15.60 -2.21
C ARG A 95 -7.50 15.99 -2.35
N GLY A 96 -7.87 17.25 -2.10
CA GLY A 96 -9.23 17.75 -2.28
C GLY A 96 -9.72 17.58 -3.72
N LEU A 97 -8.90 17.96 -4.69
CA LEU A 97 -9.19 17.81 -6.11
C LEU A 97 -9.36 16.33 -6.52
N VAL A 98 -8.47 15.47 -6.05
CA VAL A 98 -8.56 14.02 -6.36
C VAL A 98 -9.80 13.39 -5.73
N LEU A 99 -10.14 13.73 -4.48
CA LEU A 99 -11.34 13.19 -3.80
C LEU A 99 -12.65 13.56 -4.51
N ARG A 100 -12.71 14.69 -5.24
CA ARG A 100 -13.88 15.06 -6.06
C ARG A 100 -14.09 14.13 -7.25
N ALA A 101 -13.01 13.60 -7.81
CA ALA A 101 -13.06 12.65 -8.92
C ALA A 101 -13.14 11.19 -8.42
N PHE A 102 -12.45 10.86 -7.33
CA PHE A 102 -12.34 9.53 -6.74
C PHE A 102 -13.42 9.33 -5.65
N THR A 103 -14.68 9.30 -6.06
CA THR A 103 -15.83 9.23 -5.14
C THR A 103 -16.18 7.81 -4.72
N SER A 104 -16.79 7.65 -3.52
CA SER A 104 -17.27 6.34 -3.04
C SER A 104 -18.30 5.72 -3.99
N ARG A 105 -19.13 6.53 -4.68
CA ARG A 105 -20.10 6.04 -5.67
C ARG A 105 -19.40 5.42 -6.88
N ARG A 106 -18.35 6.08 -7.40
CA ARG A 106 -17.56 5.55 -8.52
C ARG A 106 -16.83 4.26 -8.12
N ILE A 107 -16.26 4.21 -6.92
CA ILE A 107 -15.62 3.00 -6.41
C ILE A 107 -16.65 1.86 -6.33
N ALA A 108 -17.81 2.10 -5.74
CA ALA A 108 -18.84 1.08 -5.62
C ALA A 108 -19.34 0.56 -6.97
N SER A 109 -19.37 1.40 -8.01
CA SER A 109 -19.79 0.97 -9.36
C SER A 109 -18.81 0.01 -10.06
N LEU A 110 -17.60 -0.17 -9.54
CA LEU A 110 -16.60 -1.12 -10.05
C LEU A 110 -16.87 -2.58 -9.63
N GLU A 111 -17.76 -2.82 -8.66
CA GLU A 111 -18.00 -4.17 -8.13
C GLU A 111 -18.35 -5.21 -9.19
N PRO A 112 -19.28 -4.93 -10.16
CA PRO A 112 -19.58 -5.88 -11.24
C PRO A 112 -18.36 -6.19 -12.12
N GLU A 113 -17.55 -5.18 -12.43
CA GLU A 113 -16.34 -5.34 -13.24
C GLU A 113 -15.28 -6.17 -12.52
N ILE A 114 -15.08 -5.92 -11.21
CA ILE A 114 -14.18 -6.72 -10.37
C ILE A 114 -14.64 -8.18 -10.35
N LYS A 115 -15.95 -8.45 -10.15
CA LYS A 115 -16.51 -9.81 -10.19
C LYS A 115 -16.23 -10.51 -11.50
N GLN A 116 -16.53 -9.84 -12.61
CA GLN A 116 -16.31 -10.40 -13.95
C GLN A 116 -14.82 -10.70 -14.18
N LEU A 117 -13.94 -9.78 -13.81
CA LEU A 117 -12.50 -9.97 -13.96
C LEU A 117 -12.00 -11.13 -13.09
N CYS A 118 -12.46 -11.26 -11.85
CA CYS A 118 -12.11 -12.39 -11.00
C CYS A 118 -12.46 -13.74 -11.64
N HIS A 119 -13.66 -13.87 -12.20
CA HIS A 119 -14.06 -15.10 -12.91
C HIS A 119 -13.18 -15.34 -14.14
N SER A 120 -12.93 -14.32 -14.96
CA SER A 120 -12.08 -14.43 -16.15
C SER A 120 -10.67 -14.89 -15.82
N LEU A 121 -10.06 -14.29 -14.79
CA LEU A 121 -8.70 -14.66 -14.35
C LEU A 121 -8.63 -16.13 -13.89
N ILE A 122 -9.67 -16.64 -13.22
CA ILE A 122 -9.74 -18.04 -12.79
C ILE A 122 -9.98 -18.97 -13.99
N ASP A 123 -10.79 -18.57 -14.96
CA ASP A 123 -11.01 -19.35 -16.20
C ASP A 123 -9.70 -19.52 -17.00
N ASP A 124 -8.76 -18.58 -16.85
CA ASP A 124 -7.44 -18.61 -17.50
C ASP A 124 -6.38 -19.44 -16.75
N PHE A 125 -6.71 -20.10 -15.63
CA PHE A 125 -5.78 -20.97 -14.93
C PHE A 125 -5.38 -22.17 -15.80
N LYS A 126 -4.07 -22.25 -16.11
CA LYS A 126 -3.53 -23.22 -17.10
C LYS A 126 -3.19 -24.58 -16.52
N SER A 127 -3.16 -24.71 -15.19
CA SER A 127 -2.80 -25.96 -14.50
C SER A 127 -3.43 -26.04 -13.12
N SER A 128 -3.47 -27.24 -12.56
CA SER A 128 -3.98 -27.46 -11.20
C SER A 128 -3.04 -26.93 -10.10
N GLU A 129 -1.77 -26.65 -10.40
CA GLU A 129 -0.83 -25.93 -9.53
C GLU A 129 -0.41 -24.64 -10.21
N ILE A 130 -0.64 -23.52 -9.54
CA ILE A 130 -0.36 -22.16 -10.06
C ILE A 130 0.33 -21.32 -8.98
N ASP A 131 1.05 -20.27 -9.41
CA ASP A 131 1.36 -19.13 -8.55
C ASP A 131 0.17 -18.16 -8.54
N LEU A 132 -0.58 -18.14 -7.45
CA LEU A 132 -1.79 -17.33 -7.31
C LEU A 132 -1.48 -15.82 -7.34
N LEU A 133 -0.27 -15.41 -6.95
CA LEU A 133 0.13 -14.00 -7.07
C LEU A 133 0.18 -13.60 -8.55
N GLU A 134 0.85 -14.37 -9.38
CA GLU A 134 0.98 -14.08 -10.82
C GLU A 134 -0.34 -14.23 -11.57
N ALA A 135 -1.08 -15.31 -11.29
CA ALA A 135 -2.27 -15.62 -12.05
C ALA A 135 -3.52 -14.83 -11.66
N TYR A 136 -3.57 -14.28 -10.44
CA TYR A 136 -4.79 -13.67 -9.90
C TYR A 136 -4.55 -12.35 -9.16
N ALA A 137 -3.68 -12.34 -8.16
CA ALA A 137 -3.55 -11.20 -7.26
C ALA A 137 -2.92 -9.97 -7.92
N LYS A 138 -1.93 -10.15 -8.83
CA LYS A 138 -1.26 -9.05 -9.54
C LYS A 138 -2.12 -8.43 -10.65
N PRO A 139 -2.72 -9.22 -11.59
CA PRO A 139 -3.48 -8.63 -12.68
C PRO A 139 -4.74 -7.91 -12.21
N LEU A 140 -5.39 -8.37 -11.14
CA LEU A 140 -6.66 -7.81 -10.69
C LEU A 140 -6.58 -6.29 -10.40
N PRO A 141 -5.79 -5.79 -9.45
CA PRO A 141 -5.78 -4.35 -9.13
C PRO A 141 -5.22 -3.49 -10.28
N VAL A 142 -4.26 -4.00 -11.06
CA VAL A 142 -3.69 -3.26 -12.19
C VAL A 142 -4.73 -3.01 -13.26
N ILE A 143 -5.48 -4.05 -13.65
CA ILE A 143 -6.55 -3.94 -14.66
C ILE A 143 -7.67 -3.03 -14.14
N ILE A 144 -8.09 -3.16 -12.89
CA ILE A 144 -9.14 -2.32 -12.30
C ILE A 144 -8.71 -0.86 -12.26
N ILE A 145 -7.47 -0.55 -11.89
CA ILE A 145 -6.98 0.84 -11.91
C ILE A 145 -6.86 1.36 -13.34
N ALA A 146 -6.40 0.55 -14.31
CA ALA A 146 -6.35 0.93 -15.72
C ALA A 146 -7.77 1.28 -16.24
N ARG A 147 -8.78 0.43 -15.98
CA ARG A 147 -10.18 0.70 -16.31
C ARG A 147 -10.70 1.98 -15.66
N LEU A 148 -10.43 2.15 -14.36
CA LEU A 148 -10.82 3.34 -13.61
C LEU A 148 -10.23 4.63 -14.21
N LEU A 149 -8.95 4.60 -14.61
CA LEU A 149 -8.26 5.70 -15.28
C LEU A 149 -8.76 5.90 -16.71
N GLY A 150 -9.39 4.89 -17.34
CA GLY A 150 -9.79 4.89 -18.74
C GLY A 150 -8.65 4.53 -19.69
N VAL A 151 -7.56 3.96 -19.17
CA VAL A 151 -6.40 3.49 -19.96
C VAL A 151 -6.73 2.13 -20.57
N PRO A 152 -6.36 1.87 -21.85
CA PRO A 152 -6.58 0.58 -22.47
C PRO A 152 -5.92 -0.57 -21.70
N GLU A 153 -6.64 -1.68 -21.52
CA GLU A 153 -6.12 -2.86 -20.79
C GLU A 153 -4.88 -3.47 -21.44
N SER A 154 -4.70 -3.26 -22.76
CA SER A 154 -3.47 -3.67 -23.46
C SER A 154 -2.21 -2.99 -22.94
N MET A 155 -2.34 -1.91 -22.16
CA MET A 155 -1.24 -1.24 -21.49
C MET A 155 -0.95 -1.79 -20.08
N ALA A 156 -1.71 -2.76 -19.59
CA ALA A 156 -1.59 -3.26 -18.21
C ALA A 156 -0.17 -3.76 -17.89
N ASP A 157 0.47 -4.49 -18.81
CA ASP A 157 1.83 -5.02 -18.63
C ASP A 157 2.87 -3.90 -18.57
N ASP A 158 2.76 -2.89 -19.45
CA ASP A 158 3.65 -1.73 -19.45
C ASP A 158 3.48 -0.91 -18.15
N LEU A 159 2.22 -0.64 -17.77
CA LEU A 159 1.89 0.08 -16.54
C LEU A 159 2.44 -0.64 -15.30
N LEU A 160 2.27 -1.95 -15.23
CA LEU A 160 2.80 -2.79 -14.16
C LEU A 160 4.33 -2.76 -14.14
N GLY A 161 4.97 -2.90 -15.31
CA GLY A 161 6.42 -2.84 -15.44
C GLY A 161 7.01 -1.51 -14.98
N TRP A 162 6.44 -0.39 -15.43
CA TRP A 162 6.89 0.95 -15.00
C TRP A 162 6.64 1.17 -13.51
N SER A 163 5.49 0.76 -13.00
CA SER A 163 5.16 0.90 -11.58
C SER A 163 6.14 0.12 -10.71
N ASN A 164 6.39 -1.16 -11.02
CA ASN A 164 7.33 -1.99 -10.28
C ASN A 164 8.73 -1.36 -10.24
N ASP A 165 9.24 -0.87 -11.38
CA ASP A 165 10.54 -0.22 -11.44
C ASP A 165 10.58 1.07 -10.60
N MET A 166 9.50 1.85 -10.58
CA MET A 166 9.41 3.08 -9.79
C MET A 166 9.31 2.80 -8.29
N VAL A 167 8.48 1.85 -7.88
CA VAL A 167 8.25 1.50 -6.46
C VAL A 167 9.54 0.99 -5.80
N MET A 168 10.42 0.34 -6.55
CA MET A 168 11.74 -0.07 -6.04
C MET A 168 12.59 1.10 -5.52
N MET A 169 12.29 2.34 -5.92
CA MET A 169 12.97 3.54 -5.39
C MET A 169 12.66 3.84 -3.93
N TYR A 170 11.57 3.32 -3.38
CA TYR A 170 11.24 3.49 -1.96
C TYR A 170 12.00 2.54 -1.03
N GLN A 171 12.79 1.61 -1.57
CA GLN A 171 13.63 0.71 -0.80
C GLN A 171 14.87 1.42 -0.24
N ALA A 172 15.30 0.99 0.96
CA ALA A 172 16.48 1.56 1.61
C ALA A 172 17.80 1.25 0.84
N ARG A 173 17.84 0.14 0.10
CA ARG A 173 19.01 -0.30 -0.66
C ARG A 173 18.73 -0.26 -2.15
N ARG A 174 19.42 0.63 -2.84
CA ARG A 174 19.25 0.84 -4.26
C ARG A 174 20.58 0.64 -4.99
N SER A 175 20.56 -0.13 -6.07
CA SER A 175 21.70 -0.22 -7.00
C SER A 175 21.58 0.85 -8.07
N LYS A 176 22.69 1.24 -8.70
CA LYS A 176 22.67 2.17 -9.85
C LYS A 176 21.83 1.65 -11.00
N THR A 177 21.79 0.33 -11.21
CA THR A 177 20.96 -0.31 -12.23
C THR A 177 19.48 -0.11 -11.93
N LEU A 178 19.07 -0.32 -10.68
CA LEU A 178 17.69 -0.08 -10.23
C LEU A 178 17.31 1.40 -10.41
N GLU A 179 18.17 2.32 -9.99
CA GLU A 179 17.96 3.76 -10.16
C GLU A 179 17.77 4.16 -11.62
N ALA A 180 18.60 3.60 -12.54
CA ALA A 180 18.50 3.86 -13.97
C ALA A 180 17.18 3.33 -14.56
N ARG A 181 16.74 2.12 -14.16
CA ARG A 181 15.43 1.55 -14.55
C ARG A 181 14.28 2.42 -14.08
N ALA A 182 14.29 2.83 -12.81
CA ALA A 182 13.25 3.69 -12.24
C ALA A 182 13.15 5.05 -12.94
N VAL A 183 14.29 5.65 -13.31
CA VAL A 183 14.32 6.89 -14.10
C VAL A 183 13.73 6.67 -15.49
N ALA A 184 14.11 5.61 -16.19
CA ALA A 184 13.56 5.28 -17.51
C ALA A 184 12.05 5.02 -17.43
N ALA A 185 11.60 4.26 -16.44
CA ALA A 185 10.20 3.98 -16.19
C ALA A 185 9.41 5.27 -15.90
N SER A 186 9.94 6.15 -15.04
CA SER A 186 9.26 7.42 -14.72
C SER A 186 9.09 8.33 -15.94
N GLN A 187 10.05 8.35 -16.85
CA GLN A 187 9.96 9.09 -18.11
C GLN A 187 8.92 8.48 -19.04
N ALA A 188 9.03 7.16 -19.32
CA ALA A 188 8.09 6.47 -20.21
C ALA A 188 6.65 6.60 -19.73
N PHE A 189 6.43 6.41 -18.43
CA PHE A 189 5.11 6.54 -17.82
C PHE A 189 4.58 7.98 -17.90
N SER A 190 5.42 8.99 -17.63
CA SER A 190 5.03 10.40 -17.74
C SER A 190 4.67 10.79 -19.16
N ASP A 191 5.43 10.32 -20.16
CA ASP A 191 5.19 10.62 -21.58
C ASP A 191 3.89 9.98 -22.06
N PHE A 192 3.66 8.72 -21.69
CA PHE A 192 2.39 8.03 -21.95
C PHE A 192 1.20 8.78 -21.32
N MET A 193 1.27 9.09 -20.03
CA MET A 193 0.18 9.78 -19.33
C MET A 193 -0.07 11.17 -19.89
N ARG A 194 0.97 11.90 -20.27
CA ARG A 194 0.84 13.22 -20.91
C ARG A 194 0.04 13.13 -22.21
N SER A 195 0.41 12.20 -23.08
CA SER A 195 -0.29 12.00 -24.35
C SER A 195 -1.75 11.59 -24.12
N PHE A 196 -2.00 10.72 -23.16
CA PHE A 196 -3.35 10.23 -22.86
C PHE A 196 -4.24 11.31 -22.23
N ILE A 197 -3.71 12.15 -21.34
CA ILE A 197 -4.42 13.30 -20.77
C ILE A 197 -4.79 14.31 -21.86
N GLU A 198 -3.90 14.61 -22.79
CA GLU A 198 -4.20 15.52 -23.91
C GLU A 198 -5.28 14.94 -24.85
N GLU A 199 -5.26 13.62 -25.08
CA GLU A 199 -6.34 12.95 -25.79
C GLU A 199 -7.68 13.13 -25.07
N ARG A 200 -7.74 12.91 -23.76
CA ARG A 200 -8.96 13.06 -22.94
C ARG A 200 -9.46 14.50 -22.87
N ARG A 201 -8.60 15.50 -22.96
CA ARG A 201 -9.01 16.91 -23.08
C ARG A 201 -9.81 17.17 -24.36
N THR A 202 -9.48 16.48 -25.46
CA THR A 202 -10.15 16.64 -26.75
C THR A 202 -11.31 15.65 -26.95
N ARG A 203 -11.24 14.50 -26.30
CA ARG A 203 -12.21 13.40 -26.37
C ARG A 203 -12.55 12.89 -24.95
N PRO A 204 -13.38 13.61 -24.19
CA PRO A 204 -13.79 13.19 -22.85
C PRO A 204 -14.50 11.83 -22.88
N ALA A 205 -14.29 11.02 -21.83
CA ALA A 205 -14.96 9.74 -21.61
C ALA A 205 -15.45 9.64 -20.16
N ASP A 206 -16.20 8.58 -19.82
CA ASP A 206 -16.59 8.38 -18.41
C ASP A 206 -15.48 7.63 -17.65
N ASP A 207 -14.35 8.32 -17.47
CA ASP A 207 -13.19 7.80 -16.76
C ASP A 207 -12.65 8.81 -15.73
N LEU A 208 -11.77 8.33 -14.84
CA LEU A 208 -11.21 9.15 -13.77
C LEU A 208 -10.38 10.32 -14.33
N ILE A 209 -9.63 10.11 -15.41
CA ILE A 209 -8.81 11.17 -16.01
C ILE A 209 -9.69 12.32 -16.50
N THR A 210 -10.78 12.05 -17.19
CA THR A 210 -11.76 13.06 -17.60
C THR A 210 -12.32 13.82 -16.39
N HIS A 211 -12.64 13.10 -15.31
CA HIS A 211 -13.13 13.76 -14.08
C HIS A 211 -12.05 14.57 -13.36
N LEU A 212 -10.78 14.13 -13.38
CA LEU A 212 -9.65 14.91 -12.84
C LEU A 212 -9.41 16.19 -13.65
N ILE A 213 -9.56 16.11 -14.98
CA ILE A 213 -9.48 17.30 -15.86
C ILE A 213 -10.57 18.33 -15.50
N ALA A 214 -11.77 17.86 -15.19
CA ALA A 214 -12.91 18.70 -14.84
C ALA A 214 -12.92 19.16 -13.37
N ALA A 215 -12.15 18.50 -12.50
CA ALA A 215 -12.14 18.80 -11.06
C ALA A 215 -11.64 20.22 -10.79
N GLU A 216 -12.42 20.96 -10.02
CA GLU A 216 -12.09 22.31 -9.60
C GLU A 216 -12.43 22.50 -8.12
N GLU A 217 -11.57 23.19 -7.39
CA GLU A 217 -11.77 23.55 -5.99
C GLU A 217 -11.29 25.00 -5.78
N GLU A 218 -12.19 25.88 -5.33
CA GLU A 218 -11.90 27.29 -5.09
C GLU A 218 -11.24 27.99 -6.29
N GLY A 219 -11.68 27.67 -7.52
CA GLY A 219 -11.12 28.20 -8.76
C GLY A 219 -9.79 27.56 -9.18
N GLN A 220 -9.31 26.55 -8.47
CA GLN A 220 -8.06 25.86 -8.76
C GLN A 220 -8.31 24.49 -9.40
N ARG A 221 -7.43 24.13 -10.34
CA ARG A 221 -7.41 22.84 -11.04
C ARG A 221 -6.03 22.17 -10.90
N LEU A 222 -5.95 20.88 -11.19
CA LEU A 222 -4.66 20.22 -11.35
C LEU A 222 -3.92 20.74 -12.57
N THR A 223 -2.65 21.05 -12.42
CA THR A 223 -1.76 21.21 -13.57
C THR A 223 -1.57 19.87 -14.28
N THR A 224 -1.10 19.89 -15.53
CA THR A 224 -0.83 18.64 -16.26
C THR A 224 0.20 17.75 -15.52
N ASP A 225 1.26 18.33 -14.96
CA ASP A 225 2.27 17.57 -14.22
C ASP A 225 1.72 17.00 -12.90
N GLU A 226 0.88 17.73 -12.18
CA GLU A 226 0.19 17.22 -10.99
C GLU A 226 -0.79 16.10 -11.34
N MET A 227 -1.46 16.19 -12.47
CA MET A 227 -2.38 15.16 -12.96
C MET A 227 -1.62 13.88 -13.36
N ILE A 228 -0.52 14.02 -14.11
CA ILE A 228 0.36 12.89 -14.47
C ILE A 228 0.83 12.19 -13.20
N THR A 229 1.41 12.93 -12.25
CA THR A 229 1.88 12.38 -10.98
C THR A 229 0.76 11.71 -10.19
N THR A 230 -0.44 12.30 -10.19
CA THR A 230 -1.60 11.71 -9.52
C THR A 230 -2.00 10.37 -10.14
N CYS A 231 -2.06 10.26 -11.46
CA CYS A 231 -2.39 9.01 -12.15
C CYS A 231 -1.33 7.93 -11.89
N ILE A 232 -0.05 8.30 -11.97
CA ILE A 232 1.07 7.41 -11.64
C ILE A 232 1.00 6.94 -10.19
N LEU A 233 0.75 7.86 -9.25
CA LEU A 233 0.61 7.53 -7.83
C LEU A 233 -0.55 6.59 -7.57
N LEU A 234 -1.71 6.81 -8.19
CA LEU A 234 -2.87 5.93 -8.05
C LEU A 234 -2.55 4.50 -8.48
N LEU A 235 -1.75 4.34 -9.53
CA LEU A 235 -1.33 3.03 -9.99
C LEU A 235 -0.24 2.44 -9.07
N ASN A 236 0.85 3.17 -8.79
CA ASN A 236 1.95 2.69 -7.98
C ASN A 236 1.51 2.30 -6.55
N ALA A 237 0.70 3.15 -5.91
CA ALA A 237 0.22 2.90 -4.56
C ALA A 237 -0.98 1.94 -4.51
N GLY A 238 -1.71 1.78 -5.61
CA GLY A 238 -2.98 1.07 -5.63
C GLY A 238 -2.85 -0.43 -5.86
N HIS A 239 -1.82 -0.90 -6.57
CA HIS A 239 -1.73 -2.31 -6.91
C HIS A 239 -0.88 -3.12 -5.91
N GLU A 240 0.36 -2.72 -5.60
CA GLU A 240 1.29 -3.54 -4.81
C GLU A 240 0.74 -3.91 -3.43
N ALA A 241 0.23 -2.94 -2.69
CA ALA A 241 -0.33 -3.19 -1.37
C ALA A 241 -1.54 -4.14 -1.42
N THR A 242 -2.37 -4.06 -2.45
CA THR A 242 -3.52 -4.94 -2.65
C THR A 242 -3.08 -6.36 -3.00
N VAL A 243 -2.09 -6.51 -3.88
CA VAL A 243 -1.47 -7.82 -4.21
C VAL A 243 -0.97 -8.51 -2.95
N HIS A 244 -0.17 -7.81 -2.16
CA HIS A 244 0.39 -8.38 -0.94
C HIS A 244 -0.68 -8.67 0.12
N THR A 245 -1.69 -7.80 0.28
CA THR A 245 -2.82 -8.07 1.20
C THR A 245 -3.60 -9.30 0.77
N MET A 246 -3.85 -9.47 -0.53
CA MET A 246 -4.53 -10.65 -1.06
C MET A 246 -3.71 -11.91 -0.85
N GLY A 247 -2.41 -11.88 -1.15
CA GLY A 247 -1.50 -13.00 -0.93
C GLY A 247 -1.42 -13.41 0.55
N ASN A 248 -1.18 -12.44 1.44
CA ASN A 248 -1.13 -12.66 2.89
C ASN A 248 -2.48 -13.17 3.42
N GLY A 249 -3.58 -12.63 2.90
CA GLY A 249 -4.94 -13.06 3.25
C GLY A 249 -5.21 -14.51 2.86
N VAL A 250 -4.96 -14.89 1.60
CA VAL A 250 -5.16 -16.28 1.14
C VAL A 250 -4.26 -17.24 1.90
N LYS A 251 -2.96 -16.91 2.08
CA LYS A 251 -2.03 -17.68 2.90
C LYS A 251 -2.63 -17.92 4.30
N THR A 252 -3.04 -16.85 4.97
CA THR A 252 -3.54 -16.93 6.35
C THR A 252 -4.83 -17.76 6.42
N LEU A 253 -5.77 -17.58 5.49
CA LEU A 253 -7.01 -18.35 5.43
C LEU A 253 -6.74 -19.85 5.23
N LEU A 254 -5.78 -20.21 4.39
CA LEU A 254 -5.40 -21.63 4.16
C LEU A 254 -4.65 -22.25 5.35
N GLU A 255 -3.76 -21.48 6.01
CA GLU A 255 -2.98 -21.97 7.16
C GLU A 255 -3.81 -22.11 8.44
N THR A 256 -4.80 -21.22 8.64
CA THR A 256 -5.60 -21.21 9.88
C THR A 256 -6.87 -22.02 9.80
N ALA A 257 -7.20 -22.57 8.62
CA ALA A 257 -8.37 -23.43 8.40
C ALA A 257 -9.67 -22.83 9.00
N VAL A 258 -9.85 -21.49 8.86
CA VAL A 258 -11.07 -20.83 9.33
C VAL A 258 -12.30 -21.31 8.54
N PRO A 259 -13.50 -21.30 9.16
CA PRO A 259 -14.71 -21.73 8.45
C PRO A 259 -14.96 -20.92 7.17
N GLU A 260 -15.35 -21.58 6.08
CA GLU A 260 -15.73 -20.93 4.81
C GLU A 260 -16.79 -19.84 5.00
N SER A 261 -17.62 -19.97 6.04
CA SER A 261 -18.62 -18.96 6.38
C SER A 261 -18.04 -17.57 6.66
N CYS A 262 -16.74 -17.45 6.94
CA CYS A 262 -16.09 -16.14 7.11
C CYS A 262 -16.02 -15.34 5.79
N LEU A 263 -16.11 -16.03 4.65
CA LEU A 263 -16.14 -15.42 3.31
C LEU A 263 -17.59 -15.12 2.84
N ALA A 264 -18.61 -15.51 3.61
CA ALA A 264 -19.98 -15.20 3.28
C ALA A 264 -20.27 -13.68 3.31
N PRO A 265 -21.24 -13.17 2.52
CA PRO A 265 -21.51 -11.73 2.39
C PRO A 265 -21.70 -10.98 3.70
N LYS A 266 -22.24 -11.63 4.74
CA LYS A 266 -22.44 -11.02 6.06
C LYS A 266 -21.18 -10.93 6.94
N HIS A 267 -20.07 -11.60 6.55
CA HIS A 267 -18.86 -11.72 7.36
C HIS A 267 -17.61 -11.22 6.65
N ILE A 268 -17.63 -11.13 5.32
CA ILE A 268 -16.45 -10.82 4.50
C ILE A 268 -15.78 -9.50 4.88
N ASP A 269 -16.55 -8.47 5.23
CA ASP A 269 -15.99 -7.18 5.65
C ASP A 269 -15.15 -7.35 6.93
N GLY A 270 -15.60 -8.13 7.91
CA GLY A 270 -14.83 -8.44 9.11
C GLY A 270 -13.58 -9.25 8.81
N THR A 271 -13.68 -10.20 7.89
CA THR A 271 -12.52 -11.01 7.44
C THR A 271 -11.46 -10.15 6.77
N VAL A 272 -11.85 -9.23 5.90
CA VAL A 272 -10.92 -8.29 5.25
C VAL A 272 -10.23 -7.38 6.27
N GLU A 273 -10.97 -6.83 7.25
CA GLU A 273 -10.37 -6.01 8.30
C GLU A 273 -9.42 -6.82 9.19
N GLU A 274 -9.72 -8.09 9.45
CA GLU A 274 -8.83 -8.96 10.23
C GLU A 274 -7.57 -9.35 9.45
N ILE A 275 -7.64 -9.58 8.14
CA ILE A 275 -6.47 -9.76 7.27
C ILE A 275 -5.56 -8.53 7.36
N LEU A 276 -6.13 -7.33 7.17
CA LEU A 276 -5.40 -6.06 7.23
C LEU A 276 -4.77 -5.81 8.61
N ARG A 277 -5.44 -6.21 9.69
CA ARG A 277 -4.90 -6.10 11.04
C ARG A 277 -3.77 -7.09 11.29
N PHE A 278 -4.00 -8.35 10.92
CA PHE A 278 -3.17 -9.50 11.32
C PHE A 278 -1.83 -9.51 10.59
N ASP A 279 -1.85 -9.26 9.27
CA ASP A 279 -0.64 -9.28 8.45
C ASP A 279 -0.72 -8.22 7.33
N PRO A 280 -0.61 -6.92 7.70
CA PRO A 280 -0.72 -5.83 6.74
C PRO A 280 0.43 -5.85 5.73
N PRO A 281 0.21 -5.36 4.50
CA PRO A 281 1.24 -5.34 3.46
C PRO A 281 2.36 -4.34 3.74
N LEU A 282 2.10 -3.32 4.56
CA LEU A 282 3.05 -2.28 4.93
C LEU A 282 3.25 -2.32 6.45
N HIS A 283 4.46 -2.60 6.88
CA HIS A 283 4.78 -2.74 8.30
C HIS A 283 5.26 -1.44 8.95
N MET A 284 5.70 -0.45 8.17
CA MET A 284 6.27 0.77 8.71
C MET A 284 5.90 2.00 7.88
N PHE A 285 5.50 3.07 8.56
CA PHE A 285 5.51 4.42 7.99
C PHE A 285 6.51 5.29 8.74
N THR A 286 7.12 6.23 8.03
CA THR A 286 8.05 7.19 8.61
C THR A 286 7.45 8.59 8.64
N ARG A 287 7.96 9.42 9.56
CA ARG A 287 7.62 10.85 9.67
C ARG A 287 8.85 11.64 10.08
N TYR A 288 8.96 12.86 9.59
CA TYR A 288 9.94 13.83 10.03
C TYR A 288 9.36 14.74 11.11
N ALA A 289 10.12 15.04 12.15
CA ALA A 289 9.78 16.07 13.11
C ALA A 289 9.92 17.46 12.48
N ASN A 290 8.85 18.26 12.50
CA ASN A 290 8.85 19.61 11.90
C ASN A 290 9.45 20.68 12.83
N ALA A 291 9.67 20.36 14.11
CA ALA A 291 10.25 21.21 15.13
C ALA A 291 10.98 20.36 16.17
N ASP A 292 11.79 20.99 17.02
CA ASP A 292 12.28 20.37 18.24
C ASP A 292 11.09 20.07 19.16
N LEU A 293 10.95 18.83 19.61
CA LEU A 293 9.83 18.40 20.43
C LEU A 293 10.17 17.19 21.31
N THR A 294 9.31 16.91 22.26
CA THR A 294 9.44 15.75 23.14
C THR A 294 8.24 14.81 22.94
N VAL A 295 8.52 13.52 22.74
CA VAL A 295 7.53 12.45 22.64
C VAL A 295 7.82 11.41 23.69
N GLN A 296 6.86 11.12 24.57
CA GLN A 296 7.00 10.14 25.66
C GLN A 296 8.31 10.31 26.47
N GLY A 297 8.66 11.56 26.79
CA GLY A 297 9.86 11.89 27.56
C GLY A 297 11.18 11.91 26.76
N HIS A 298 11.14 11.61 25.45
CA HIS A 298 12.33 11.60 24.59
C HIS A 298 12.38 12.82 23.68
N ALA A 299 13.50 13.54 23.71
CA ALA A 299 13.72 14.70 22.86
C ALA A 299 14.01 14.24 21.42
N LEU A 300 13.34 14.88 20.47
CA LEU A 300 13.55 14.77 19.02
C LEU A 300 13.91 16.16 18.49
N LYS A 301 14.85 16.21 17.57
CA LYS A 301 15.23 17.43 16.88
C LYS A 301 14.42 17.59 15.59
N ARG A 302 14.24 18.83 15.18
CA ARG A 302 13.68 19.13 13.86
C ARG A 302 14.49 18.42 12.77
N GLY A 303 13.81 17.65 11.92
CA GLY A 303 14.42 16.82 10.89
C GLY A 303 14.72 15.38 11.30
N ASP A 304 14.63 15.05 12.59
CA ASP A 304 14.69 13.66 13.01
C ASP A 304 13.56 12.86 12.40
N GLN A 305 13.88 11.68 11.90
CA GLN A 305 12.91 10.75 11.35
C GLN A 305 12.49 9.74 12.42
N ILE A 306 11.20 9.46 12.49
CA ILE A 306 10.63 8.43 13.35
C ILE A 306 10.00 7.32 12.53
N ALA A 307 10.02 6.10 13.06
CA ALA A 307 9.35 4.94 12.49
C ALA A 307 8.11 4.58 13.30
N LEU A 308 6.98 4.41 12.61
CA LEU A 308 5.68 4.03 13.14
C LEU A 308 5.37 2.62 12.63
N ILE A 309 5.41 1.61 13.51
CA ILE A 309 5.38 0.20 13.12
C ILE A 309 3.94 -0.29 13.10
N LEU A 310 3.32 -0.22 11.91
CA LEU A 310 1.91 -0.56 11.68
C LEU A 310 1.62 -2.04 11.97
N GLY A 311 2.53 -2.95 11.53
CA GLY A 311 2.41 -4.38 11.79
C GLY A 311 2.42 -4.69 13.28
N ALA A 312 3.24 -3.98 14.06
CA ALA A 312 3.26 -4.12 15.52
C ALA A 312 1.98 -3.60 16.17
N ALA A 313 1.49 -2.44 15.73
CA ALA A 313 0.24 -1.84 16.22
C ALA A 313 -0.97 -2.73 15.98
N GLY A 314 -0.99 -3.47 14.87
CA GLY A 314 -2.03 -4.46 14.55
C GLY A 314 -2.03 -5.65 15.51
N ARG A 315 -0.93 -5.91 16.23
CA ARG A 315 -0.81 -7.02 17.20
C ARG A 315 -0.53 -6.56 18.62
N ASP A 316 -0.96 -5.36 18.97
CA ASP A 316 -0.81 -4.83 20.33
C ASP A 316 -1.89 -5.40 21.28
N PRO A 317 -1.52 -6.16 22.34
CA PRO A 317 -2.46 -6.72 23.29
C PRO A 317 -3.20 -5.65 24.11
N ALA A 318 -2.68 -4.42 24.21
CA ALA A 318 -3.39 -3.32 24.85
C ALA A 318 -4.64 -2.88 24.06
N ASN A 319 -4.68 -3.15 22.75
CA ASN A 319 -5.79 -2.78 21.87
C ASN A 319 -6.59 -3.99 21.34
N TRP A 320 -5.98 -5.16 21.24
CA TRP A 320 -6.54 -6.36 20.63
C TRP A 320 -6.45 -7.55 21.60
N SER A 321 -7.57 -8.16 21.94
CA SER A 321 -7.57 -9.44 22.67
C SER A 321 -7.01 -10.53 21.78
N ASP A 322 -6.15 -11.42 22.31
CA ASP A 322 -5.50 -12.50 21.55
C ASP A 322 -4.96 -12.01 20.20
N PRO A 323 -4.03 -11.01 20.19
CA PRO A 323 -3.64 -10.29 18.99
C PRO A 323 -2.95 -11.18 17.94
N ASP A 324 -2.33 -12.28 18.37
CA ASP A 324 -1.63 -13.23 17.51
C ASP A 324 -2.52 -14.36 16.98
N VAL A 325 -3.81 -14.33 17.32
CA VAL A 325 -4.83 -15.23 16.77
C VAL A 325 -5.56 -14.53 15.64
N PHE A 326 -5.57 -15.14 14.46
CA PHE A 326 -6.41 -14.69 13.35
C PHE A 326 -7.87 -15.08 13.64
N ASN A 327 -8.71 -14.05 13.79
CA ASN A 327 -10.12 -14.24 14.15
C ASN A 327 -11.03 -13.37 13.27
N PRO A 328 -11.56 -13.88 12.15
CA PRO A 328 -12.47 -13.15 11.26
C PRO A 328 -13.78 -12.67 11.93
N THR A 329 -14.15 -13.23 13.09
CA THR A 329 -15.34 -12.80 13.83
C THR A 329 -15.03 -11.71 14.85
N ARG A 330 -13.80 -11.24 14.91
CA ARG A 330 -13.39 -10.13 15.77
C ARG A 330 -14.26 -8.91 15.49
N LYS A 331 -14.67 -8.21 16.56
CA LYS A 331 -15.35 -6.92 16.38
C LYS A 331 -14.44 -5.97 15.60
N VAL A 332 -14.97 -5.47 14.49
CA VAL A 332 -14.24 -4.52 13.63
C VAL A 332 -13.90 -3.26 14.43
N GLN A 333 -12.63 -2.90 14.42
CA GLN A 333 -12.07 -1.68 15.01
C GLN A 333 -11.10 -1.04 14.01
N THR A 334 -10.82 0.25 14.19
CA THR A 334 -9.82 0.94 13.37
C THR A 334 -8.44 0.33 13.62
N ASN A 335 -7.85 -0.22 12.56
CA ASN A 335 -6.47 -0.69 12.54
C ASN A 335 -5.54 0.32 11.84
N ALA A 336 -4.24 0.09 11.90
CA ALA A 336 -3.24 0.99 11.36
C ALA A 336 -2.86 0.72 9.89
N ALA A 337 -3.40 -0.33 9.25
CA ALA A 337 -2.93 -0.78 7.92
C ALA A 337 -3.04 0.30 6.83
N PHE A 338 -4.06 1.14 6.88
CA PHE A 338 -4.24 2.27 5.97
C PHE A 338 -3.67 3.59 6.49
N GLY A 339 -2.88 3.57 7.57
CA GLY A 339 -2.40 4.77 8.24
C GLY A 339 -3.53 5.55 8.91
N ALA A 340 -3.25 6.82 9.24
CA ALA A 340 -4.23 7.73 9.84
C ALA A 340 -3.90 9.20 9.53
N GLY A 341 -4.79 10.13 9.93
CA GLY A 341 -4.60 11.57 9.75
C GLY A 341 -4.79 12.01 8.30
N ILE A 342 -4.11 13.07 7.92
CA ILE A 342 -4.25 13.69 6.58
C ILE A 342 -3.77 12.78 5.45
N HIS A 343 -2.83 11.87 5.75
CA HIS A 343 -2.30 10.87 4.82
C HIS A 343 -3.00 9.50 4.91
N PHE A 344 -4.19 9.41 5.52
CA PHE A 344 -4.99 8.18 5.47
C PHE A 344 -5.17 7.74 4.02
N CYS A 345 -5.02 6.43 3.75
CA CYS A 345 -5.02 5.88 2.40
C CYS A 345 -6.24 6.34 1.59
N LEU A 346 -5.99 6.98 0.44
CA LEU A 346 -7.04 7.42 -0.48
C LEU A 346 -7.79 6.24 -1.08
N GLY A 347 -7.06 5.17 -1.43
CA GLY A 347 -7.56 3.96 -2.07
C GLY A 347 -8.21 2.95 -1.12
N ALA A 348 -8.33 3.24 0.19
CA ALA A 348 -8.81 2.27 1.18
C ALA A 348 -10.18 1.66 0.84
N ALA A 349 -11.08 2.44 0.24
CA ALA A 349 -12.40 1.95 -0.17
C ALA A 349 -12.30 0.98 -1.37
N LEU A 350 -11.42 1.26 -2.33
CA LEU A 350 -11.18 0.39 -3.50
C LEU A 350 -10.49 -0.91 -3.08
N ALA A 351 -9.43 -0.83 -2.29
CA ALA A 351 -8.73 -2.03 -1.80
C ALA A 351 -9.67 -2.97 -1.03
N ARG A 352 -10.53 -2.42 -0.16
CA ARG A 352 -11.56 -3.21 0.53
C ARG A 352 -12.55 -3.84 -0.43
N LEU A 353 -12.98 -3.10 -1.45
CA LEU A 353 -13.91 -3.60 -2.46
C LEU A 353 -13.29 -4.76 -3.25
N GLU A 354 -12.04 -4.62 -3.68
CA GLU A 354 -11.31 -5.67 -4.38
C GLU A 354 -11.18 -6.93 -3.51
N LEU A 355 -10.71 -6.80 -2.27
CA LEU A 355 -10.54 -7.93 -1.36
C LEU A 355 -11.86 -8.64 -1.03
N ARG A 356 -12.91 -7.88 -0.67
CA ARG A 356 -14.22 -8.47 -0.31
C ARG A 356 -14.93 -9.13 -1.49
N THR A 357 -14.56 -8.75 -2.72
CA THR A 357 -15.10 -9.35 -3.94
C THR A 357 -14.25 -10.54 -4.39
N ALA A 358 -12.94 -10.39 -4.43
CA ALA A 358 -12.03 -11.38 -5.00
C ALA A 358 -11.82 -12.61 -4.10
N LEU A 359 -11.71 -12.42 -2.77
CA LEU A 359 -11.50 -13.54 -1.85
C LEU A 359 -12.64 -14.58 -1.88
N PRO A 360 -13.94 -14.19 -1.75
CA PRO A 360 -15.01 -15.18 -1.85
C PRO A 360 -15.01 -15.92 -3.18
N ILE A 361 -14.82 -15.22 -4.30
CA ILE A 361 -14.88 -15.81 -5.64
C ILE A 361 -13.79 -16.86 -5.84
N VAL A 362 -12.54 -16.57 -5.45
CA VAL A 362 -11.46 -17.54 -5.63
C VAL A 362 -11.65 -18.80 -4.78
N PHE A 363 -12.14 -18.67 -3.55
CA PHE A 363 -12.44 -19.82 -2.69
C PHE A 363 -13.69 -20.58 -3.14
N GLU A 364 -14.74 -19.91 -3.62
CA GLU A 364 -15.92 -20.54 -4.21
C GLU A 364 -15.57 -21.33 -5.47
N ARG A 365 -14.75 -20.76 -6.35
CA ARG A 365 -14.33 -21.40 -7.60
C ARG A 365 -13.29 -22.50 -7.39
N CYS A 366 -12.50 -22.42 -6.35
CA CYS A 366 -11.46 -23.37 -5.99
C CYS A 366 -11.70 -23.95 -4.57
N PRO A 367 -12.78 -24.69 -4.32
CA PRO A 367 -13.17 -25.09 -2.96
C PRO A 367 -12.22 -26.09 -2.31
N GLN A 368 -11.35 -26.72 -3.09
CA GLN A 368 -10.31 -27.64 -2.60
C GLN A 368 -8.92 -27.00 -2.62
N MET A 369 -8.87 -25.65 -2.70
CA MET A 369 -7.58 -24.95 -2.74
C MET A 369 -6.75 -25.21 -1.49
N GLN A 370 -5.47 -25.51 -1.68
CA GLN A 370 -4.51 -25.73 -0.62
C GLN A 370 -3.11 -25.27 -1.03
N LEU A 371 -2.27 -24.94 -0.07
CA LEU A 371 -0.89 -24.58 -0.34
C LEU A 371 -0.16 -25.76 -0.99
N ALA A 372 0.48 -25.53 -2.12
CA ALA A 372 1.30 -26.54 -2.79
C ALA A 372 2.69 -26.67 -2.14
N ARG A 373 3.17 -25.58 -1.54
CA ARG A 373 4.44 -25.48 -0.82
C ARG A 373 4.38 -24.36 0.20
N SER A 374 5.31 -24.36 1.18
CA SER A 374 5.39 -23.29 2.17
C SER A 374 5.71 -21.96 1.52
N PRO A 375 4.88 -20.91 1.69
CA PRO A 375 5.15 -19.58 1.17
C PRO A 375 6.34 -18.92 1.90
N CYS A 376 7.08 -18.07 1.17
CA CYS A 376 8.15 -17.25 1.73
C CYS A 376 7.88 -15.77 1.47
N TYR A 377 8.15 -14.93 2.47
CA TYR A 377 8.12 -13.47 2.30
C TYR A 377 9.37 -12.99 1.57
N ALA A 378 9.18 -11.98 0.73
CA ALA A 378 10.27 -11.33 0.00
C ALA A 378 11.11 -10.44 0.93
N ASP A 379 12.43 -10.35 0.67
CA ASP A 379 13.32 -9.37 1.32
C ASP A 379 13.10 -7.97 0.73
N VAL A 380 11.89 -7.45 0.92
CA VAL A 380 11.46 -6.10 0.51
C VAL A 380 10.75 -5.46 1.69
N TYR A 381 11.51 -5.07 2.70
CA TYR A 381 10.94 -4.67 3.99
C TYR A 381 9.89 -3.55 3.91
N HIS A 382 9.94 -2.70 2.89
CA HIS A 382 8.90 -1.69 2.70
C HIS A 382 7.51 -2.35 2.56
N PHE A 383 7.44 -3.49 1.84
CA PHE A 383 6.27 -4.34 1.76
C PHE A 383 6.54 -5.69 2.43
N HIS A 384 5.66 -6.09 3.33
CA HIS A 384 5.62 -7.45 3.87
C HIS A 384 4.70 -8.29 2.99
N GLY A 385 5.27 -8.80 1.91
CA GLY A 385 4.56 -9.54 0.88
C GLY A 385 5.30 -10.82 0.47
N LEU A 386 4.55 -11.79 -0.02
CA LEU A 386 5.08 -13.08 -0.46
C LEU A 386 5.87 -12.93 -1.77
N GLN A 387 6.91 -13.74 -1.95
CA GLN A 387 7.63 -13.86 -3.22
C GLN A 387 6.75 -14.53 -4.28
N ASN A 388 6.03 -15.58 -3.87
CA ASN A 388 5.08 -16.34 -4.65
C ASN A 388 4.09 -17.02 -3.70
N LEU A 389 2.96 -17.47 -4.25
CA LEU A 389 1.95 -18.23 -3.52
C LEU A 389 1.48 -19.39 -4.38
N PHE A 390 2.25 -20.48 -4.34
CA PHE A 390 1.88 -21.69 -5.07
C PHE A 390 0.75 -22.44 -4.38
N VAL A 391 -0.35 -22.62 -5.11
CA VAL A 391 -1.54 -23.33 -4.64
C VAL A 391 -1.91 -24.43 -5.62
N LYS A 392 -2.50 -25.52 -5.08
CA LYS A 392 -3.28 -26.48 -5.85
C LYS A 392 -4.71 -26.00 -5.85
N THR A 393 -5.28 -25.76 -7.02
CA THR A 393 -6.62 -25.15 -7.15
C THR A 393 -7.76 -26.15 -6.93
N GLY A 394 -7.51 -27.41 -7.21
CA GLY A 394 -8.55 -28.47 -7.24
C GLY A 394 -9.43 -28.44 -8.50
N LEU A 395 -9.07 -27.59 -9.50
CA LEU A 395 -9.72 -27.51 -10.80
C LEU A 395 -9.19 -28.58 -11.77
#